data_a98e04daf92a85ad35baaec41ea1ed91
#
_entry.id   a98e04daf92a85ad35baaec41ea1ed91
#
_cell.length_a   1.000
_cell.length_b   1.000
_cell.length_c   1.000
_cell.angle_alpha   90.00
_cell.angle_beta   90.00
_cell.angle_gamma   90.00
#
_symmetry.space_group_name_H-M   'P 1'
#
loop_
_entity.id
_entity.type
_entity.pdbx_description
1 polymer ?
#
loop_
_entity_poly.entity_id
_entity_poly.type
_entity_poly.pdbx_seq_one_letter_code
_entity_poly.pdbx_strand_id
1 'polypeptide(L)'
;DLINAIADRYSLNKNKIILGNGSDELISIIAQAFLEPENEAIHTEYGFLQFPQAISITGAKAVVAKDINFTVSVDNILGRINKKTKLIFLANPNNPTGTYIPKEEVIRLHTSIPSNVILVYDAAYSEYIKNDSYIDGSELVNKFKNVIMLRTFSKLHGLASLRLGWG
;
A
#
# COMPACT_ATOMS: atom_id res chain seq x y z
N ASP A 1 6.91 11.96 -21.50
CA ASP A 1 7.13 10.60 -21.06
C ASP A 1 6.06 10.17 -20.06
N LEU A 2 6.05 8.88 -19.65
CA LEU A 2 4.99 8.33 -18.80
C LEU A 2 4.97 8.97 -17.40
N ILE A 3 6.12 9.25 -16.80
CA ILE A 3 6.20 9.89 -15.48
C ILE A 3 5.54 11.27 -15.50
N ASN A 4 5.78 12.07 -16.54
CA ASN A 4 5.12 13.36 -16.68
C ASN A 4 3.59 13.20 -16.81
N ALA A 5 3.12 12.26 -17.63
CA ALA A 5 1.68 12.00 -17.80
C ALA A 5 1.00 11.56 -16.48
N ILE A 6 1.67 10.72 -15.67
CA ILE A 6 1.19 10.33 -14.33
C ILE A 6 1.16 11.55 -13.40
N ALA A 7 2.25 12.32 -13.35
CA ALA A 7 2.35 13.51 -12.51
C ALA A 7 1.23 14.51 -12.81
N ASP A 8 0.99 14.80 -14.09
CA ASP A 8 -0.04 15.73 -14.54
C ASP A 8 -1.44 15.21 -14.18
N ARG A 9 -1.71 13.91 -14.45
CA ARG A 9 -3.03 13.31 -14.21
C ARG A 9 -3.42 13.29 -12.72
N TYR A 10 -2.48 12.98 -11.84
CA TYR A 10 -2.73 12.81 -10.40
C TYR A 10 -2.25 13.99 -9.55
N SER A 11 -1.79 15.09 -10.19
CA SER A 11 -1.25 16.27 -9.51
C SER A 11 -0.13 15.91 -8.52
N LEU A 12 0.82 15.09 -8.96
CA LEU A 12 1.94 14.59 -8.17
C LEU A 12 3.27 15.24 -8.59
N ASN A 13 4.22 15.26 -7.67
CA ASN A 13 5.58 15.65 -7.98
C ASN A 13 6.29 14.53 -8.75
N LYS A 14 6.67 14.78 -10.01
CA LYS A 14 7.33 13.80 -10.88
C LYS A 14 8.61 13.19 -10.30
N ASN A 15 9.33 13.93 -9.46
CA ASN A 15 10.56 13.45 -8.82
C ASN A 15 10.30 12.44 -7.67
N LYS A 16 9.03 12.20 -7.33
CA LYS A 16 8.60 11.20 -6.35
C LYS A 16 7.92 10.00 -6.98
N ILE A 17 7.93 9.91 -8.31
CA ILE A 17 7.30 8.81 -9.04
C ILE A 17 8.36 7.83 -9.51
N ILE A 18 8.18 6.56 -9.22
CA ILE A 18 8.98 5.46 -9.73
C ILE A 18 8.09 4.51 -10.54
N LEU A 19 8.67 3.88 -11.56
CA LEU A 19 8.02 2.85 -12.36
C LEU A 19 8.57 1.49 -12.00
N GLY A 20 7.77 0.44 -12.15
CA GLY A 20 8.16 -0.94 -11.91
C GLY A 20 7.48 -1.93 -12.85
N ASN A 21 7.95 -3.16 -12.87
CA ASN A 21 7.36 -4.28 -13.61
C ASN A 21 6.05 -4.77 -12.93
N GLY A 22 5.02 -3.93 -12.98
CA GLY A 22 3.83 -4.01 -12.15
C GLY A 22 4.08 -3.45 -10.74
N SER A 23 3.01 -3.29 -9.95
CA SER A 23 3.15 -2.94 -8.52
C SER A 23 3.83 -4.04 -7.71
N ASP A 24 3.81 -5.28 -8.18
CA ASP A 24 4.44 -6.43 -7.50
C ASP A 24 5.95 -6.24 -7.31
N GLU A 25 6.66 -5.75 -8.34
CA GLU A 25 8.09 -5.44 -8.22
C GLU A 25 8.32 -4.34 -7.20
N LEU A 26 7.48 -3.29 -7.20
CA LEU A 26 7.60 -2.19 -6.26
C LEU A 26 7.37 -2.64 -4.81
N ILE A 27 6.42 -3.55 -4.56
CA ILE A 27 6.22 -4.17 -3.24
C ILE A 27 7.52 -4.84 -2.78
N SER A 28 8.16 -5.60 -3.67
CA SER A 28 9.41 -6.30 -3.36
C SER A 28 10.58 -5.33 -3.12
N ILE A 29 10.70 -4.29 -3.94
CA ILE A 29 11.73 -3.24 -3.77
C ILE A 29 11.54 -2.49 -2.45
N ILE A 30 10.30 -2.12 -2.09
CA ILE A 30 9.99 -1.44 -0.84
C ILE A 30 10.37 -2.33 0.36
N ALA A 31 9.98 -3.61 0.33
CA ALA A 31 10.35 -4.52 1.41
C ALA A 31 11.88 -4.60 1.57
N GLN A 32 12.63 -4.77 0.48
CA GLN A 32 14.09 -4.85 0.51
C GLN A 32 14.77 -3.54 0.94
N ALA A 33 14.18 -2.38 0.62
CA ALA A 33 14.74 -1.07 0.95
C ALA A 33 14.57 -0.69 2.43
N PHE A 34 13.53 -1.20 3.10
CA PHE A 34 13.14 -0.73 4.43
C PHE A 34 13.13 -1.82 5.51
N LEU A 35 13.30 -3.09 5.15
CA LEU A 35 13.27 -4.20 6.11
C LEU A 35 14.62 -4.90 6.21
N GLU A 36 14.98 -5.20 7.44
CA GLU A 36 16.11 -6.04 7.85
C GLU A 36 15.59 -7.21 8.73
N PRO A 37 16.35 -8.28 8.94
CA PRO A 37 15.87 -9.48 9.65
C PRO A 37 15.27 -9.23 11.04
N GLU A 38 15.72 -8.20 11.76
CA GLU A 38 15.18 -7.82 13.08
C GLU A 38 13.89 -7.01 13.02
N ASN A 39 13.49 -6.55 11.85
CA ASN A 39 12.30 -5.72 11.68
C ASN A 39 11.02 -6.57 11.56
N GLU A 40 9.90 -5.89 11.73
CA GLU A 40 8.57 -6.43 11.49
C GLU A 40 7.81 -5.58 10.49
N ALA A 41 7.03 -6.24 9.62
CA ALA A 41 6.08 -5.55 8.75
C ALA A 41 4.69 -6.16 8.93
N ILE A 42 3.67 -5.29 9.02
CA ILE A 42 2.29 -5.69 9.23
C ILE A 42 1.58 -5.81 7.88
N HIS A 43 0.78 -6.86 7.73
CA HIS A 43 -0.18 -7.03 6.64
C HIS A 43 -1.50 -7.58 7.17
N THR A 44 -2.58 -7.47 6.41
CA THR A 44 -3.90 -7.95 6.81
C THR A 44 -4.07 -9.45 6.55
N GLU A 45 -4.96 -10.10 7.31
CA GLU A 45 -5.15 -11.57 7.29
C GLU A 45 -5.55 -12.07 5.89
N TYR A 46 -6.51 -11.40 5.26
CA TYR A 46 -6.97 -11.72 3.91
C TYR A 46 -6.39 -10.75 2.86
N GLY A 47 -5.21 -10.19 3.14
CA GLY A 47 -4.53 -9.28 2.22
C GLY A 47 -3.86 -9.98 1.05
N PHE A 48 -3.31 -9.18 0.15
CA PHE A 48 -2.63 -9.67 -1.04
C PHE A 48 -1.40 -10.50 -0.70
N LEU A 49 -1.32 -11.72 -1.25
CA LEU A 49 -0.30 -12.72 -0.91
C LEU A 49 1.15 -12.26 -1.16
N GLN A 50 1.35 -11.30 -2.04
CA GLN A 50 2.67 -10.74 -2.30
C GLN A 50 3.27 -10.03 -1.07
N PHE A 51 2.44 -9.48 -0.17
CA PHE A 51 2.94 -8.78 1.01
C PHE A 51 3.76 -9.70 1.94
N PRO A 52 3.20 -10.80 2.48
CA PRO A 52 4.00 -11.68 3.32
C PRO A 52 5.17 -12.33 2.60
N GLN A 53 5.07 -12.58 1.29
CA GLN A 53 6.18 -13.11 0.49
C GLN A 53 7.34 -12.12 0.41
N ALA A 54 7.05 -10.85 0.05
CA ALA A 54 8.06 -9.80 -0.03
C ALA A 54 8.74 -9.54 1.34
N ILE A 55 7.97 -9.57 2.43
CA ILE A 55 8.51 -9.43 3.79
C ILE A 55 9.45 -10.61 4.09
N SER A 56 9.01 -11.85 3.82
CA SER A 56 9.77 -13.05 4.16
C SER A 56 11.12 -13.16 3.43
N ILE A 57 11.21 -12.67 2.20
CA ILE A 57 12.46 -12.67 1.42
C ILE A 57 13.55 -11.80 2.08
N THR A 58 13.17 -10.77 2.84
CA THR A 58 14.14 -9.92 3.56
C THR A 58 14.66 -10.53 4.86
N GLY A 59 14.08 -11.64 5.30
CA GLY A 59 14.32 -12.22 6.62
C GLY A 59 13.52 -11.54 7.75
N ALA A 60 12.81 -10.46 7.47
CA ALA A 60 11.96 -9.78 8.44
C ALA A 60 10.72 -10.61 8.80
N LYS A 61 10.11 -10.28 9.92
CA LYS A 61 8.92 -10.98 10.39
C LYS A 61 7.65 -10.38 9.80
N ALA A 62 6.87 -11.19 9.09
CA ALA A 62 5.52 -10.84 8.70
C ALA A 62 4.56 -10.95 9.91
N VAL A 63 3.85 -9.88 10.22
CA VAL A 63 2.91 -9.78 11.33
C VAL A 63 1.49 -9.62 10.78
N VAL A 64 0.63 -10.57 11.11
CA VAL A 64 -0.77 -10.56 10.63
C VAL A 64 -1.64 -9.70 11.55
N ALA A 65 -2.34 -8.73 10.97
CA ALA A 65 -3.47 -8.06 11.58
C ALA A 65 -4.78 -8.73 11.12
N LYS A 66 -5.60 -9.21 12.07
CA LYS A 66 -6.84 -9.90 11.75
C LYS A 66 -7.88 -8.94 11.16
N ASP A 67 -8.55 -9.39 10.11
CA ASP A 67 -9.69 -8.69 9.53
C ASP A 67 -10.97 -8.98 10.33
N ILE A 68 -11.99 -8.14 10.18
CA ILE A 68 -13.33 -8.35 10.75
C ILE A 68 -14.32 -8.43 9.58
N ASN A 69 -15.02 -9.55 9.47
CA ASN A 69 -15.96 -9.79 8.38
C ASN A 69 -15.32 -9.55 6.98
N PHE A 70 -14.12 -10.08 6.77
CA PHE A 70 -13.33 -9.92 5.54
C PHE A 70 -12.95 -8.48 5.18
N THR A 71 -13.10 -7.56 6.12
CA THR A 71 -12.74 -6.14 5.97
C THR A 71 -11.60 -5.79 6.90
N VAL A 72 -10.68 -4.98 6.44
CA VAL A 72 -9.53 -4.49 7.21
C VAL A 72 -10.01 -3.82 8.49
N SER A 73 -9.40 -4.17 9.61
CA SER A 73 -9.62 -3.52 10.91
C SER A 73 -8.41 -2.65 11.25
N VAL A 74 -8.61 -1.34 11.28
CA VAL A 74 -7.58 -0.38 11.66
C VAL A 74 -7.12 -0.61 13.11
N ASP A 75 -8.04 -0.93 14.02
CA ASP A 75 -7.69 -1.21 15.42
C ASP A 75 -6.78 -2.44 15.55
N ASN A 76 -7.04 -3.48 14.75
CA ASN A 76 -6.20 -4.67 14.75
C ASN A 76 -4.81 -4.39 14.15
N ILE A 77 -4.69 -3.51 13.14
CA ILE A 77 -3.39 -3.05 12.63
C ILE A 77 -2.65 -2.29 13.72
N LEU A 78 -3.29 -1.30 14.33
CA LEU A 78 -2.68 -0.45 15.36
C LEU A 78 -2.24 -1.28 16.59
N GLY A 79 -3.03 -2.28 16.96
CA GLY A 79 -2.71 -3.19 18.07
C GLY A 79 -1.50 -4.11 17.80
N ARG A 80 -1.00 -4.19 16.57
CA ARG A 80 0.20 -4.97 16.21
C ARG A 80 1.48 -4.14 16.13
N ILE A 81 1.38 -2.81 16.16
CA ILE A 81 2.54 -1.93 16.07
C ILE A 81 3.40 -2.05 17.34
N ASN A 82 4.70 -2.19 17.12
CA ASN A 82 5.69 -2.18 18.18
C ASN A 82 7.01 -1.53 17.70
N LYS A 83 8.06 -1.53 18.54
CA LYS A 83 9.34 -0.87 18.23
C LYS A 83 10.07 -1.45 16.99
N LYS A 84 9.75 -2.68 16.58
CA LYS A 84 10.34 -3.35 15.42
C LYS A 84 9.57 -3.08 14.13
N THR A 85 8.35 -2.56 14.23
CA THR A 85 7.51 -2.29 13.05
C THR A 85 8.11 -1.19 12.18
N LYS A 86 8.31 -1.48 10.89
CA LYS A 86 8.83 -0.55 9.88
C LYS A 86 7.85 -0.26 8.77
N LEU A 87 7.11 -1.27 8.32
CA LEU A 87 6.16 -1.16 7.23
C LEU A 87 4.77 -1.64 7.66
N ILE A 88 3.74 -1.04 7.09
CA ILE A 88 2.37 -1.54 7.09
C ILE A 88 1.92 -1.62 5.64
N PHE A 89 1.60 -2.81 5.15
CA PHE A 89 1.01 -3.02 3.83
C PHE A 89 -0.50 -3.07 3.93
N LEU A 90 -1.17 -2.15 3.23
CA LEU A 90 -2.62 -2.01 3.19
C LEU A 90 -3.09 -1.98 1.74
N ALA A 91 -3.79 -3.01 1.27
CA ALA A 91 -4.52 -2.99 0.02
C ALA A 91 -5.91 -2.38 0.24
N ASN A 92 -6.22 -1.30 -0.49
CA ASN A 92 -7.53 -0.65 -0.40
C ASN A 92 -7.94 -0.05 -1.76
N PRO A 93 -8.89 -0.69 -2.47
CA PRO A 93 -9.67 -1.89 -2.10
C PRO A 93 -8.81 -3.15 -1.94
N ASN A 94 -9.25 -4.05 -1.05
CA ASN A 94 -8.51 -5.26 -0.73
C ASN A 94 -8.69 -6.36 -1.80
N ASN A 95 -7.64 -7.10 -2.04
CA ASN A 95 -7.61 -8.32 -2.84
C ASN A 95 -7.28 -9.51 -1.91
N PRO A 96 -8.12 -10.57 -1.83
CA PRO A 96 -9.20 -10.94 -2.76
C PRO A 96 -10.61 -10.54 -2.32
N THR A 97 -10.80 -9.92 -1.15
CA THR A 97 -12.13 -9.73 -0.54
C THR A 97 -13.02 -8.72 -1.27
N GLY A 98 -12.41 -7.77 -2.01
CA GLY A 98 -13.11 -6.67 -2.68
C GLY A 98 -13.66 -5.61 -1.71
N THR A 99 -13.46 -5.78 -0.41
CA THR A 99 -13.88 -4.79 0.60
C THR A 99 -12.93 -3.59 0.61
N TYR A 100 -13.38 -2.45 1.10
CA TYR A 100 -12.53 -1.29 1.34
C TYR A 100 -12.90 -0.60 2.66
N ILE A 101 -11.93 0.10 3.24
CA ILE A 101 -12.16 0.98 4.39
C ILE A 101 -12.30 2.42 3.89
N PRO A 102 -13.19 3.22 4.53
CA PRO A 102 -13.43 4.59 4.10
C PRO A 102 -12.22 5.51 4.38
N LYS A 103 -12.25 6.68 3.75
CA LYS A 103 -11.19 7.72 3.84
C LYS A 103 -10.83 8.04 5.29
N GLU A 104 -11.83 8.19 6.16
CA GLU A 104 -11.65 8.53 7.57
C GLU A 104 -10.80 7.47 8.29
N GLU A 105 -11.04 6.19 8.01
CA GLU A 105 -10.27 5.09 8.60
C GLU A 105 -8.84 5.02 8.07
N VAL A 106 -8.62 5.31 6.78
CA VAL A 106 -7.26 5.41 6.22
C VAL A 106 -6.49 6.55 6.88
N ILE A 107 -7.12 7.72 7.04
CA ILE A 107 -6.53 8.87 7.71
C ILE A 107 -6.27 8.56 9.18
N ARG A 108 -7.23 7.94 9.88
CA ARG A 108 -7.07 7.51 11.28
C ARG A 108 -5.89 6.56 11.44
N LEU A 109 -5.77 5.56 10.58
CA LEU A 109 -4.61 4.67 10.57
C LEU A 109 -3.33 5.48 10.46
N HIS A 110 -3.20 6.29 9.41
CA HIS A 110 -1.96 7.03 9.15
C HIS A 110 -1.60 7.99 10.31
N THR A 111 -2.57 8.71 10.85
CA THR A 111 -2.31 9.68 11.95
C THR A 111 -1.99 9.01 13.28
N SER A 112 -2.29 7.72 13.43
CA SER A 112 -2.05 6.93 14.65
C SER A 112 -0.75 6.11 14.59
N ILE A 113 -0.11 5.96 13.43
CA ILE A 113 1.15 5.25 13.31
C ILE A 113 2.35 6.15 13.68
N PRO A 114 3.43 5.60 14.26
CA PRO A 114 4.66 6.34 14.51
C PRO A 114 5.28 6.89 13.21
N SER A 115 5.92 8.05 13.27
CA SER A 115 6.49 8.74 12.10
C SER A 115 7.60 7.95 11.39
N ASN A 116 8.21 6.99 12.06
CA ASN A 116 9.23 6.08 11.53
C ASN A 116 8.65 4.79 10.91
N VAL A 117 7.32 4.63 10.91
CA VAL A 117 6.61 3.54 10.24
C VAL A 117 6.05 4.06 8.92
N ILE A 118 6.26 3.33 7.84
CA ILE A 118 5.79 3.69 6.50
C ILE A 118 4.51 2.92 6.20
N LEU A 119 3.47 3.63 5.76
CA LEU A 119 2.26 3.05 5.20
C LEU A 119 2.45 2.82 3.69
N VAL A 120 2.47 1.57 3.27
CA VAL A 120 2.42 1.17 1.85
C VAL A 120 0.96 0.94 1.48
N TYR A 121 0.40 1.92 0.79
CA TYR A 121 -1.00 1.96 0.38
C TYR A 121 -1.15 1.42 -1.04
N ASP A 122 -1.57 0.17 -1.18
CA ASP A 122 -1.78 -0.45 -2.47
C ASP A 122 -3.18 -0.13 -3.00
N ALA A 123 -3.22 0.77 -3.97
CA ALA A 123 -4.42 1.28 -4.62
C ALA A 123 -4.63 0.65 -6.03
N ALA A 124 -4.22 -0.61 -6.23
CA ALA A 124 -4.29 -1.31 -7.52
C ALA A 124 -5.72 -1.39 -8.09
N TYR A 125 -6.75 -1.28 -7.25
CA TYR A 125 -8.16 -1.36 -7.63
C TYR A 125 -8.93 -0.05 -7.42
N SER A 126 -8.26 1.06 -7.18
CA SER A 126 -8.89 2.34 -6.84
C SER A 126 -9.86 2.85 -7.91
N GLU A 127 -9.58 2.59 -9.19
CA GLU A 127 -10.43 3.04 -10.29
C GLU A 127 -11.82 2.39 -10.34
N TYR A 128 -12.02 1.28 -9.61
CA TYR A 128 -13.32 0.61 -9.51
C TYR A 128 -14.26 1.26 -8.50
N ILE A 129 -13.74 2.10 -7.59
CA ILE A 129 -14.54 2.75 -6.55
C ILE A 129 -15.01 4.13 -7.04
N LYS A 130 -16.33 4.31 -7.06
CA LYS A 130 -17.00 5.58 -7.37
C LYS A 130 -17.78 6.04 -6.14
N ASN A 131 -17.04 6.34 -5.05
CA ASN A 131 -17.65 6.73 -3.78
C ASN A 131 -16.79 7.80 -3.12
N ASP A 132 -17.40 8.90 -2.72
CA ASP A 132 -16.74 10.05 -2.09
C ASP A 132 -16.10 9.71 -0.74
N SER A 133 -16.56 8.64 -0.09
CA SER A 133 -15.94 8.13 1.14
C SER A 133 -14.63 7.36 0.90
N TYR A 134 -14.22 7.16 -0.34
CA TYR A 134 -12.97 6.49 -0.69
C TYR A 134 -11.85 7.49 -0.96
N ILE A 135 -10.60 7.10 -0.65
CA ILE A 135 -9.39 7.87 -0.98
C ILE A 135 -8.46 7.01 -1.84
N ASP A 136 -8.03 7.53 -2.98
CA ASP A 136 -7.19 6.80 -3.93
C ASP A 136 -5.69 6.80 -3.62
N GLY A 137 -5.29 7.48 -2.57
CA GLY A 137 -3.90 7.57 -2.10
C GLY A 137 -3.13 8.79 -2.59
N SER A 138 -3.51 9.46 -3.68
CA SER A 138 -2.79 10.63 -4.20
C SER A 138 -2.79 11.80 -3.21
N GLU A 139 -3.90 12.04 -2.52
CA GLU A 139 -3.99 13.04 -1.45
C GLU A 139 -3.05 12.68 -0.26
N LEU A 140 -2.92 11.38 0.06
CA LEU A 140 -2.06 10.94 1.17
C LEU A 140 -0.58 11.22 0.89
N VAL A 141 -0.07 10.86 -0.29
CA VAL A 141 1.34 11.05 -0.64
C VAL A 141 1.72 12.50 -0.83
N ASN A 142 0.75 13.36 -1.19
CA ASN A 142 0.97 14.81 -1.24
C ASN A 142 1.06 15.43 0.16
N LYS A 143 0.31 14.89 1.12
CA LYS A 143 0.18 15.44 2.47
C LYS A 143 1.21 14.87 3.46
N PHE A 144 1.56 13.60 3.32
CA PHE A 144 2.36 12.87 4.30
C PHE A 144 3.66 12.33 3.72
N LYS A 145 4.73 12.32 4.54
CA LYS A 145 6.08 11.90 4.10
C LYS A 145 6.32 10.38 4.21
N ASN A 146 5.59 9.71 5.11
CA ASN A 146 5.73 8.28 5.40
C ASN A 146 4.60 7.44 4.77
N VAL A 147 4.17 7.81 3.57
CA VAL A 147 3.23 7.05 2.75
C VAL A 147 3.86 6.77 1.40
N ILE A 148 3.74 5.53 0.95
CA ILE A 148 4.03 5.12 -0.43
C ILE A 148 2.74 4.58 -1.01
N MET A 149 2.25 5.19 -2.09
CA MET A 149 1.09 4.69 -2.82
C MET A 149 1.55 3.82 -3.98
N LEU A 150 0.88 2.70 -4.22
CA LEU A 150 1.13 1.82 -5.36
C LEU A 150 -0.07 1.78 -6.29
N ARG A 151 0.21 1.81 -7.59
CA ARG A 151 -0.78 1.74 -8.68
C ARG A 151 -0.29 0.79 -9.77
N THR A 152 -1.22 0.29 -10.55
CA THR A 152 -0.90 -0.62 -11.66
C THR A 152 -1.76 -0.35 -12.88
N PHE A 153 -1.21 -0.58 -14.06
CA PHE A 153 -1.96 -0.59 -15.32
C PHE A 153 -2.57 -1.97 -15.65
N SER A 154 -2.31 -2.96 -14.81
CA SER A 154 -2.73 -4.36 -15.04
C SER A 154 -4.24 -4.61 -14.84
N LYS A 155 -4.95 -3.74 -14.10
CA LYS A 155 -6.35 -3.98 -13.67
C LYS A 155 -7.32 -3.26 -14.60
N LEU A 156 -7.92 -2.15 -14.20
CA LEU A 156 -8.93 -1.45 -15.00
C LEU A 156 -8.42 -1.09 -16.40
N HIS A 157 -7.14 -0.74 -16.52
CA HIS A 157 -6.55 -0.36 -17.81
C HIS A 157 -6.31 -1.53 -18.77
N GLY A 158 -6.48 -2.78 -18.32
CA GLY A 158 -6.36 -3.98 -19.17
C GLY A 158 -4.96 -4.29 -19.70
N LEU A 159 -3.92 -3.69 -19.14
CA LEU A 159 -2.54 -3.79 -19.63
C LEU A 159 -1.66 -4.75 -18.81
N ALA A 160 -2.24 -5.86 -18.34
CA ALA A 160 -1.55 -6.79 -17.45
C ALA A 160 -0.28 -7.39 -18.05
N SER A 161 -0.27 -7.64 -19.37
CA SER A 161 0.88 -8.23 -20.08
C SER A 161 2.07 -7.26 -20.23
N LEU A 162 1.85 -5.95 -20.15
CA LEU A 162 2.92 -4.96 -20.25
C LEU A 162 3.76 -4.86 -18.98
N ARG A 163 3.33 -5.48 -17.90
CA ARG A 163 4.01 -5.45 -16.59
C ARG A 163 4.41 -4.03 -16.19
N LEU A 164 3.43 -3.13 -16.13
CA LEU A 164 3.64 -1.72 -15.80
C LEU A 164 2.87 -1.33 -14.54
N GLY A 165 3.59 -0.86 -13.54
CA GLY A 165 3.07 -0.25 -12.32
C GLY A 165 3.89 0.98 -11.92
N TRP A 166 3.43 1.71 -10.93
CA TRP A 166 4.10 2.90 -10.41
C TRP A 166 3.77 3.14 -8.93
N GLY A 167 4.60 3.90 -8.31
CA GLY A 167 4.44 4.32 -6.93
C GLY A 167 5.06 5.68 -6.69
#